data_e5078a1a0117c580018ed4d0564ae6ba
#
_entry.id   e5078a1a0117c580018ed4d0564ae6ba
#
_cell.length_a   1.000
_cell.length_b   1.000
_cell.length_c   1.000
_cell.angle_alpha   90.00
_cell.angle_beta   90.00
_cell.angle_gamma   90.00
#
_symmetry.space_group_name_H-M   'P 1'
#
loop_
_entity.id
_entity.type
_entity.pdbx_description
1 polymer ?
#
loop_
_entity_poly.entity_id
_entity_poly.type
_entity_poly.pdbx_seq_one_letter_code
_entity_poly.pdbx_strand_id
1 'polypeptide(L)'
;MFNKHTEARVETLICGELRTAKEQHGEKFNSLHEAYAVALEELEEASVDFENVKTAFSYFWEDITANDDPTNDLIDAKHYTVEAIKELAQFAAMIDKTLETLEKRKEK
;
A
#
# COMPACT_ATOMS: atom_id res chain seq x y z
N MET A 1 10.09 -13.74 -10.50
CA MET A 1 10.18 -13.92 -9.06
C MET A 1 8.86 -14.37 -8.43
N PHE A 2 7.74 -13.71 -8.74
CA PHE A 2 6.45 -14.15 -8.25
C PHE A 2 5.77 -15.05 -9.28
N ASN A 3 5.09 -16.09 -8.81
CA ASN A 3 4.32 -16.95 -9.67
C ASN A 3 2.93 -16.36 -9.92
N LYS A 4 2.18 -16.94 -10.86
CA LYS A 4 0.83 -16.48 -11.21
C LYS A 4 -0.13 -16.47 -10.03
N HIS A 5 0.07 -17.37 -9.09
CA HIS A 5 -0.76 -17.50 -7.90
C HIS A 5 -0.61 -16.27 -6.99
N THR A 6 0.64 -15.84 -6.77
CA THR A 6 0.95 -14.65 -5.99
C THR A 6 0.41 -13.38 -6.68
N GLU A 7 0.58 -13.28 -8.00
CA GLU A 7 0.04 -12.16 -8.77
C GLU A 7 -1.48 -12.06 -8.62
N ALA A 8 -2.18 -13.20 -8.71
CA ALA A 8 -3.63 -13.22 -8.54
C ALA A 8 -4.07 -12.77 -7.15
N ARG A 9 -3.33 -13.13 -6.12
CA ARG A 9 -3.62 -12.70 -4.75
C ARG A 9 -3.43 -11.19 -4.56
N VAL A 10 -2.37 -10.65 -5.14
CA VAL A 10 -2.12 -9.21 -5.08
C VAL A 10 -3.24 -8.45 -5.81
N GLU A 11 -3.62 -8.90 -7.01
CA GLU A 11 -4.72 -8.30 -7.75
C GLU A 11 -6.05 -8.38 -6.98
N THR A 12 -6.32 -9.50 -6.32
CA THR A 12 -7.51 -9.66 -5.49
C THR A 12 -7.52 -8.65 -4.33
N LEU A 13 -6.37 -8.45 -3.69
CA LEU A 13 -6.24 -7.47 -2.62
C LEU A 13 -6.53 -6.05 -3.14
N ILE A 14 -5.95 -5.68 -4.27
CA ILE A 14 -6.17 -4.37 -4.88
C ILE A 14 -7.64 -4.18 -5.25
N CYS A 15 -8.26 -5.19 -5.87
CA CYS A 15 -9.68 -5.14 -6.24
C CYS A 15 -10.57 -4.96 -5.02
N GLY A 16 -10.24 -5.61 -3.90
CA GLY A 16 -10.96 -5.46 -2.65
C GLY A 16 -10.89 -4.03 -2.11
N GLU A 17 -9.70 -3.44 -2.14
CA GLU A 17 -9.51 -2.05 -1.72
C GLU A 17 -10.25 -1.08 -2.64
N LEU A 18 -10.24 -1.33 -3.94
CA LEU A 18 -10.98 -0.52 -4.91
C LEU A 18 -12.49 -0.55 -4.64
N ARG A 19 -13.03 -1.74 -4.37
CA ARG A 19 -14.45 -1.88 -4.05
C ARG A 19 -14.82 -1.09 -2.81
N THR A 20 -14.02 -1.22 -1.75
CA THR A 20 -14.25 -0.50 -0.49
C THR A 20 -14.22 1.01 -0.72
N ALA A 21 -13.24 1.50 -1.49
CA ALA A 21 -13.13 2.91 -1.78
C ALA A 21 -14.35 3.45 -2.55
N LYS A 22 -14.84 2.67 -3.52
CA LYS A 22 -16.03 3.06 -4.29
C LYS A 22 -17.29 3.09 -3.43
N GLU A 23 -17.43 2.13 -2.53
CA GLU A 23 -18.56 2.09 -1.61
C GLU A 23 -18.56 3.29 -0.65
N GLN A 24 -17.40 3.74 -0.22
CA GLN A 24 -17.26 4.84 0.73
C GLN A 24 -17.28 6.22 0.08
N HIS A 25 -16.71 6.35 -1.12
CA HIS A 25 -16.40 7.64 -1.72
C HIS A 25 -16.92 7.82 -3.16
N GLY A 26 -17.67 6.85 -3.69
CA GLY A 26 -18.26 6.92 -5.02
C GLY A 26 -17.43 6.23 -6.09
N GLU A 27 -18.06 6.03 -7.26
CA GLU A 27 -17.52 5.22 -8.36
C GLU A 27 -16.31 5.85 -9.06
N LYS A 28 -16.26 7.18 -9.10
CA LYS A 28 -15.19 7.90 -9.80
C LYS A 28 -14.80 9.16 -9.05
N PHE A 29 -13.63 9.68 -9.37
CA PHE A 29 -13.18 10.96 -8.85
C PHE A 29 -13.88 12.11 -9.57
N ASN A 30 -14.09 13.22 -8.86
CA ASN A 30 -14.69 14.42 -9.41
C ASN A 30 -13.73 15.17 -10.33
N SER A 31 -12.44 15.08 -10.09
CA SER A 31 -11.40 15.73 -10.87
C SER A 31 -10.09 14.95 -10.79
N LEU A 32 -9.18 15.25 -11.70
CA LEU A 32 -7.83 14.67 -11.65
C LEU A 32 -7.03 15.23 -10.48
N HIS A 33 -7.33 16.46 -10.06
CA HIS A 33 -6.69 17.04 -8.87
C HIS A 33 -7.08 16.26 -7.61
N GLU A 34 -8.36 15.89 -7.48
CA GLU A 34 -8.81 15.05 -6.37
C GLU A 34 -8.13 13.68 -6.41
N ALA A 35 -8.08 13.06 -7.59
CA ALA A 35 -7.44 11.76 -7.76
C ALA A 35 -5.97 11.79 -7.32
N TYR A 36 -5.24 12.82 -7.74
CA TYR A 36 -3.85 12.99 -7.37
C TYR A 36 -3.68 13.16 -5.86
N ALA A 37 -4.50 14.00 -5.24
CA ALA A 37 -4.40 14.26 -3.81
C ALA A 37 -4.66 13.00 -2.98
N VAL A 38 -5.67 12.22 -3.35
CA VAL A 38 -6.02 10.98 -2.64
C VAL A 38 -4.92 9.94 -2.82
N ALA A 39 -4.43 9.76 -4.05
CA ALA A 39 -3.35 8.80 -4.31
C ALA A 39 -2.06 9.20 -3.59
N LEU A 40 -1.74 10.49 -3.56
CA LEU A 40 -0.54 10.99 -2.88
C LEU A 40 -0.59 10.69 -1.39
N GLU A 41 -1.75 10.87 -0.75
CA GLU A 41 -1.92 10.57 0.68
C GLU A 41 -1.58 9.10 0.98
N GLU A 42 -2.08 8.17 0.16
CA GLU A 42 -1.78 6.75 0.34
C GLU A 42 -0.30 6.45 0.12
N LEU A 43 0.31 7.10 -0.87
CA LEU A 43 1.73 6.92 -1.15
C LEU A 43 2.60 7.46 -0.01
N GLU A 44 2.24 8.60 0.56
CA GLU A 44 2.96 9.18 1.69
C GLU A 44 2.86 8.28 2.93
N GLU A 45 1.68 7.72 3.19
CA GLU A 45 1.48 6.78 4.29
C GLU A 45 2.35 5.53 4.10
N ALA A 46 2.40 4.99 2.88
CA ALA A 46 3.25 3.85 2.56
C ALA A 46 4.74 4.18 2.76
N SER A 47 5.15 5.40 2.40
CA SER A 47 6.54 5.84 2.60
C SER A 47 6.92 5.87 4.07
N VAL A 48 6.03 6.35 4.94
CA VAL A 48 6.27 6.36 6.39
C VAL A 48 6.42 4.93 6.91
N ASP A 49 5.52 4.03 6.51
CA ASP A 49 5.61 2.63 6.92
C ASP A 49 6.89 1.97 6.43
N PHE A 50 7.31 2.27 5.20
CA PHE A 50 8.55 1.74 4.64
C PHE A 50 9.77 2.21 5.42
N GLU A 51 9.81 3.48 5.82
CA GLU A 51 10.90 3.99 6.67
C GLU A 51 10.91 3.28 8.03
N ASN A 52 9.74 3.01 8.59
CA ASN A 52 9.63 2.26 9.84
C ASN A 52 10.13 0.82 9.68
N VAL A 53 9.88 0.18 8.52
CA VAL A 53 10.42 -1.15 8.22
C VAL A 53 11.94 -1.11 8.27
N LYS A 54 12.55 -0.12 7.62
CA LYS A 54 14.02 -0.01 7.58
C LYS A 54 14.60 0.22 8.97
N THR A 55 13.97 1.07 9.76
CA THR A 55 14.41 1.36 11.12
C THR A 55 14.33 0.12 12.00
N ALA A 56 13.18 -0.57 12.01
CA ALA A 56 13.01 -1.79 12.80
C ALA A 56 14.00 -2.87 12.38
N PHE A 57 14.24 -3.02 11.08
CA PHE A 57 15.19 -4.00 10.58
C PHE A 57 16.64 -3.66 10.97
N SER A 58 16.98 -2.37 11.05
CA SER A 58 18.31 -1.95 11.50
C SER A 58 18.59 -2.36 12.94
N TYR A 59 17.56 -2.36 13.79
CA TYR A 59 17.70 -2.83 15.17
C TYR A 59 18.01 -4.32 15.27
N PHE A 60 17.56 -5.10 14.29
CA PHE A 60 17.94 -6.52 14.23
C PHE A 60 19.46 -6.66 14.12
N TRP A 61 20.11 -5.86 13.29
CA TRP A 61 21.57 -5.87 13.21
C TRP A 61 22.22 -5.48 14.53
N GLU A 62 21.70 -4.46 15.21
CA GLU A 62 22.18 -4.06 16.51
C GLU A 62 22.03 -5.19 17.54
N ASP A 63 20.92 -5.90 17.52
CA ASP A 63 20.68 -7.05 18.39
C ASP A 63 21.73 -8.15 18.15
N ILE A 64 22.03 -8.44 16.88
CA ILE A 64 23.05 -9.44 16.52
C ILE A 64 24.40 -9.05 17.10
N THR A 65 24.82 -7.80 16.92
CA THR A 65 26.12 -7.32 17.38
C THR A 65 26.23 -7.25 18.88
N ALA A 66 25.11 -6.99 19.55
CA ALA A 66 25.05 -6.93 21.03
C ALA A 66 24.77 -8.29 21.66
N ASN A 67 24.53 -9.32 20.86
CA ASN A 67 24.15 -10.65 21.31
C ASN A 67 22.86 -10.62 22.14
N ASP A 68 21.91 -9.77 21.73
CA ASP A 68 20.59 -9.65 22.34
C ASP A 68 19.55 -10.45 21.54
N ASP A 69 18.41 -10.72 22.16
CA ASP A 69 17.30 -11.40 21.52
C ASP A 69 16.60 -10.45 20.53
N PRO A 70 16.54 -10.79 19.22
CA PRO A 70 15.96 -9.90 18.21
C PRO A 70 14.45 -10.05 18.03
N THR A 71 13.79 -10.86 18.84
CA THR A 71 12.38 -11.24 18.60
C THR A 71 11.46 -10.04 18.44
N ASN A 72 11.52 -9.08 19.37
CA ASN A 72 10.63 -7.92 19.32
C ASN A 72 10.88 -7.03 18.10
N ASP A 73 12.13 -6.81 17.73
CA ASP A 73 12.47 -5.99 16.58
C ASP A 73 12.04 -6.65 15.27
N LEU A 74 12.10 -7.99 15.21
CA LEU A 74 11.62 -8.74 14.05
C LEU A 74 10.09 -8.69 13.95
N ILE A 75 9.39 -8.78 15.08
CA ILE A 75 7.93 -8.64 15.12
C ILE A 75 7.52 -7.24 14.63
N ASP A 76 8.22 -6.21 15.09
CA ASP A 76 7.95 -4.83 14.67
C ASP A 76 8.21 -4.65 13.18
N ALA A 77 9.32 -5.19 12.67
CA ALA A 77 9.63 -5.11 11.24
C ALA A 77 8.53 -5.74 10.39
N LYS A 78 8.01 -6.90 10.81
CA LYS A 78 6.91 -7.55 10.10
C LYS A 78 5.63 -6.72 10.17
N HIS A 79 5.33 -6.16 11.34
CA HIS A 79 4.14 -5.31 11.51
C HIS A 79 4.15 -4.13 10.53
N TYR A 80 5.26 -3.39 10.48
CA TYR A 80 5.36 -2.26 9.54
C TYR A 80 5.33 -2.69 8.09
N THR A 81 5.88 -3.88 7.79
CA THR A 81 5.83 -4.45 6.43
C THR A 81 4.37 -4.72 6.02
N VAL A 82 3.58 -5.31 6.91
CA VAL A 82 2.16 -5.56 6.63
C VAL A 82 1.41 -4.25 6.40
N GLU A 83 1.67 -3.24 7.23
CA GLU A 83 1.05 -1.92 7.05
C GLU A 83 1.45 -1.28 5.71
N ALA A 84 2.73 -1.37 5.33
CA ALA A 84 3.20 -0.86 4.05
C ALA A 84 2.51 -1.55 2.87
N ILE A 85 2.33 -2.87 2.94
CA ILE A 85 1.64 -3.63 1.89
C ILE A 85 0.19 -3.15 1.76
N LYS A 86 -0.50 -2.94 2.87
CA LYS A 86 -1.88 -2.45 2.87
C LYS A 86 -1.98 -1.07 2.23
N GLU A 87 -1.10 -0.15 2.60
CA GLU A 87 -1.09 1.20 2.05
C GLU A 87 -0.77 1.20 0.55
N LEU A 88 0.16 0.35 0.11
CA LEU A 88 0.48 0.23 -1.32
C LEU A 88 -0.68 -0.37 -2.11
N ALA A 89 -1.42 -1.32 -1.52
CA ALA A 89 -2.62 -1.87 -2.17
C ALA A 89 -3.68 -0.78 -2.32
N GLN A 90 -3.87 0.07 -1.31
CA GLN A 90 -4.79 1.20 -1.39
C GLN A 90 -4.34 2.22 -2.43
N PHE A 91 -3.05 2.51 -2.51
CA PHE A 91 -2.49 3.38 -3.55
C PHE A 91 -2.79 2.82 -4.95
N ALA A 92 -2.53 1.54 -5.17
CA ALA A 92 -2.81 0.88 -6.46
C ALA A 92 -4.30 0.96 -6.81
N ALA A 93 -5.18 0.78 -5.81
CA ALA A 93 -6.62 0.93 -6.00
C ALA A 93 -7.00 2.35 -6.44
N MET A 94 -6.34 3.37 -5.88
CA MET A 94 -6.59 4.75 -6.29
C MET A 94 -6.13 5.02 -7.72
N ILE A 95 -5.03 4.38 -8.15
CA ILE A 95 -4.59 4.45 -9.54
C ILE A 95 -5.63 3.79 -10.46
N ASP A 96 -6.15 2.62 -10.09
CA ASP A 96 -7.20 1.94 -10.86
C ASP A 96 -8.46 2.79 -10.96
N LYS A 97 -8.88 3.40 -9.87
CA LYS A 97 -10.05 4.30 -9.86
C LYS A 97 -9.83 5.51 -10.77
N THR A 98 -8.61 6.04 -10.79
CA THR A 98 -8.24 7.15 -11.68
C THR A 98 -8.32 6.72 -13.13
N LEU A 99 -7.80 5.54 -13.46
CA LEU A 99 -7.86 4.99 -14.82
C LEU A 99 -9.30 4.81 -15.28
N GLU A 100 -10.17 4.30 -14.41
CA GLU A 100 -11.59 4.14 -14.71
C GLU A 100 -12.27 5.50 -14.91
N THR A 101 -11.91 6.50 -14.12
CA THR A 101 -12.42 7.88 -14.28
C THR A 101 -12.04 8.43 -15.65
N LEU A 102 -10.80 8.22 -16.09
CA LEU A 102 -10.32 8.67 -17.39
C LEU A 102 -11.05 7.96 -18.54
N GLU A 103 -11.32 6.66 -18.41
CA GLU A 103 -12.08 5.95 -19.43
C GLU A 103 -13.49 6.48 -19.60
N LYS A 104 -14.18 6.74 -18.49
CA LYS A 104 -15.53 7.32 -18.53
C LYS A 104 -15.55 8.70 -19.16
N ARG A 105 -14.49 9.47 -19.01
CA ARG A 105 -14.36 10.78 -19.67
C ARG A 105 -14.22 10.64 -21.18
N LYS A 106 -13.56 9.57 -21.65
CA LYS A 106 -13.41 9.29 -23.10
C LYS A 106 -14.73 8.89 -23.77
N GLU A 107 -15.63 8.28 -23.01
CA GLU A 107 -16.93 7.85 -23.51
C GLU A 107 -17.88 9.00 -23.80
N LYS A 108 -17.58 10.19 -23.33
CA LYS A 108 -18.36 11.40 -23.62
C LYS A 108 -17.87 12.08 -24.88
#